data_11b2b6642c65779ae13890438c71a927
#
_entry.id   11b2b6642c65779ae13890438c71a927
#
_cell.length_a   1.000
_cell.length_b   1.000
_cell.length_c   1.000
_cell.angle_alpha   90.00
_cell.angle_beta   90.00
_cell.angle_gamma   90.00
#
_symmetry.space_group_name_H-M   'P 1'
#
loop_
_entity.id
_entity.type
_entity.pdbx_description
1 polymer ?
#
loop_
_entity_poly.entity_id
_entity_poly.type
_entity_poly.pdbx_seq_one_letter_code
_entity_poly.pdbx_strand_id
1 'polypeptide(L)'
;MTDAKDIARGRWRDLLPRLGVDAKYLQNRHGPCPICQGKDRFRFDDYRQEGGWICNQCGAGDGYALAGHITGQSFAELAKQVETLLGQSNSHNGPSLVVEEVRQREKMKSVWEAAGSPKLGGAIANYLEARVGCLWPSQAIREGVWGHMPVMVCKIDDHAGVRAVNLHLTFLTLTGRKADIDPAKRVMRGSLPDGCAIRLGPVKARMGVAEGIETAISAAIMFDMPVWACVNGNLLSKWIPPAQAEQITVFGDNDANFTGQAKAFHLANRLEVQFKRRVTVMIPPETGYDWNDHHHETWGKPTSHLRVVK
;
A
#
# COMPACT_ATOMS: atom_id res chain seq x y z
N MET A 1 29.02 2.09 21.00
CA MET A 1 28.55 0.70 20.85
C MET A 1 27.74 0.68 19.57
N THR A 2 28.17 -0.06 18.56
CA THR A 2 27.43 -0.22 17.30
C THR A 2 26.15 -0.99 17.61
N ASP A 3 24.99 -0.50 17.15
CA ASP A 3 23.72 -1.16 17.40
C ASP A 3 23.73 -2.55 16.72
N ALA A 4 23.26 -3.61 17.41
CA ALA A 4 23.16 -4.96 16.88
C ALA A 4 22.39 -5.01 15.53
N LYS A 5 21.45 -4.09 15.32
CA LYS A 5 20.72 -3.93 14.06
C LYS A 5 21.62 -3.44 12.91
N ASP A 6 22.57 -2.53 13.20
CA ASP A 6 23.46 -2.00 12.18
C ASP A 6 24.48 -3.06 11.72
N ILE A 7 24.92 -3.93 12.61
CA ILE A 7 25.89 -5.01 12.30
C ILE A 7 25.27 -6.05 11.34
N ALA A 8 23.98 -6.35 11.45
CA ALA A 8 23.28 -7.35 10.64
C ALA A 8 22.80 -6.81 9.28
N ARG A 9 22.83 -5.49 9.10
CA ARG A 9 22.26 -4.82 7.92
C ARG A 9 22.93 -5.31 6.62
N GLY A 10 22.10 -5.64 5.61
CA GLY A 10 22.54 -6.13 4.31
C GLY A 10 23.00 -7.60 4.29
N ARG A 11 22.93 -8.30 5.43
CA ARG A 11 23.42 -9.69 5.56
C ARG A 11 22.33 -10.69 5.90
N TRP A 12 21.08 -10.27 5.93
CA TRP A 12 19.96 -11.08 6.41
C TRP A 12 19.69 -12.34 5.58
N ARG A 13 19.95 -12.31 4.28
CA ARG A 13 19.81 -13.50 3.43
C ARG A 13 20.78 -14.63 3.80
N ASP A 14 21.95 -14.27 4.34
CA ASP A 14 22.96 -15.23 4.80
C ASP A 14 22.75 -15.59 6.28
N LEU A 15 22.29 -14.64 7.10
CA LEU A 15 22.09 -14.82 8.52
C LEU A 15 20.85 -15.67 8.84
N LEU A 16 19.72 -15.39 8.20
CA LEU A 16 18.45 -16.04 8.50
C LEU A 16 18.51 -17.57 8.38
N PRO A 17 19.12 -18.18 7.34
CA PRO A 17 19.28 -19.63 7.27
C PRO A 17 20.13 -20.18 8.42
N ARG A 18 21.16 -19.46 8.84
CA ARG A 18 22.03 -19.85 9.97
C ARG A 18 21.34 -19.67 11.33
N LEU A 19 20.29 -18.85 11.39
CA LEU A 19 19.41 -18.66 12.53
C LEU A 19 18.18 -19.58 12.51
N GLY A 20 18.08 -20.54 11.58
CA GLY A 20 17.01 -21.54 11.54
C GLY A 20 15.83 -21.21 10.64
N VAL A 21 15.89 -20.14 9.85
CA VAL A 21 14.87 -19.81 8.87
C VAL A 21 15.19 -20.48 7.53
N ASP A 22 14.32 -21.37 7.05
CA ASP A 22 14.53 -22.06 5.78
C ASP A 22 14.65 -21.05 4.60
N ALA A 23 15.73 -21.17 3.80
CA ALA A 23 16.04 -20.28 2.68
C ALA A 23 14.93 -20.19 1.62
N LYS A 24 14.04 -21.20 1.52
CA LYS A 24 12.89 -21.18 0.61
C LYS A 24 11.93 -20.02 0.87
N TYR A 25 11.89 -19.50 2.10
CA TYR A 25 11.05 -18.35 2.47
C TYR A 25 11.70 -16.99 2.16
N LEU A 26 13.00 -16.95 1.88
CA LEU A 26 13.75 -15.71 1.65
C LEU A 26 13.67 -15.22 0.20
N GLN A 27 12.47 -15.25 -0.38
CA GLN A 27 12.23 -14.84 -1.76
C GLN A 27 11.37 -13.58 -1.81
N ASN A 28 11.73 -12.65 -2.71
CA ASN A 28 10.96 -11.43 -2.94
C ASN A 28 9.76 -11.70 -3.87
N ARG A 29 8.97 -12.70 -3.52
CA ARG A 29 7.69 -13.06 -4.15
C ARG A 29 6.73 -13.58 -3.09
N HIS A 30 5.45 -13.44 -3.34
CA HIS A 30 4.43 -14.02 -2.46
C HIS A 30 4.57 -15.55 -2.42
N GLY A 31 4.30 -16.11 -1.25
CA GLY A 31 4.38 -17.54 -1.01
C GLY A 31 3.91 -17.94 0.40
N PRO A 32 4.15 -19.21 0.77
CA PRO A 32 3.75 -19.71 2.08
C PRO A 32 4.41 -18.93 3.22
N CYS A 33 3.63 -18.66 4.27
CA CYS A 33 4.16 -17.99 5.46
C CYS A 33 4.80 -18.99 6.42
N PRO A 34 6.06 -18.79 6.84
CA PRO A 34 6.70 -19.68 7.80
C PRO A 34 6.12 -19.58 9.21
N ILE A 35 5.34 -18.54 9.53
CA ILE A 35 4.75 -18.28 10.85
C ILE A 35 3.34 -18.87 10.92
N CYS A 36 2.41 -18.46 10.05
CA CYS A 36 1.01 -18.87 10.08
C CYS A 36 0.65 -19.94 9.03
N GLN A 37 1.60 -20.40 8.24
CA GLN A 37 1.46 -21.44 7.19
C GLN A 37 0.43 -21.10 6.09
N GLY A 38 0.00 -19.83 6.00
CA GLY A 38 -0.89 -19.37 4.92
C GLY A 38 -0.19 -19.49 3.57
N LYS A 39 -0.92 -19.94 2.52
CA LYS A 39 -0.35 -20.41 1.25
C LYS A 39 0.35 -19.33 0.41
N ASP A 40 -0.15 -18.08 0.39
CA ASP A 40 0.29 -17.04 -0.55
C ASP A 40 0.19 -15.63 0.06
N ARG A 41 0.72 -15.44 1.26
CA ARG A 41 0.58 -14.18 1.98
C ARG A 41 1.88 -13.64 2.58
N PHE A 42 2.98 -14.36 2.42
CA PHE A 42 4.29 -13.99 2.94
C PHE A 42 5.22 -13.60 1.81
N ARG A 43 6.01 -12.55 2.03
CA ARG A 43 7.08 -12.13 1.14
C ARG A 43 8.25 -11.61 1.96
N PHE A 44 9.45 -12.05 1.63
CA PHE A 44 10.69 -11.51 2.15
C PHE A 44 11.31 -10.57 1.12
N ASP A 45 11.29 -9.26 1.34
CA ASP A 45 11.82 -8.27 0.41
C ASP A 45 13.14 -7.64 0.86
N ASP A 46 13.61 -8.00 2.05
CA ASP A 46 14.82 -7.45 2.67
C ASP A 46 14.80 -5.91 2.69
N TYR A 47 13.63 -5.34 2.98
CA TYR A 47 13.44 -3.89 2.96
C TYR A 47 14.46 -3.19 3.83
N ARG A 48 15.11 -2.14 3.29
CA ARG A 48 16.22 -1.40 3.91
C ARG A 48 17.43 -2.25 4.29
N GLN A 49 17.57 -3.43 3.74
CA GLN A 49 18.60 -4.39 4.14
C GLN A 49 18.50 -4.80 5.62
N GLU A 50 17.34 -4.64 6.21
CA GLU A 50 17.05 -4.97 7.62
C GLU A 50 16.41 -6.34 7.78
N GLY A 51 16.38 -7.17 6.72
CA GLY A 51 15.69 -8.47 6.72
C GLY A 51 14.17 -8.32 6.68
N GLY A 52 13.69 -7.26 6.00
CA GLY A 52 12.27 -6.93 5.93
C GLY A 52 11.41 -8.03 5.34
N TRP A 53 10.28 -8.29 5.97
CA TRP A 53 9.27 -9.24 5.51
C TRP A 53 7.87 -8.72 5.80
N ILE A 54 6.90 -9.24 5.07
CA ILE A 54 5.48 -8.95 5.27
C ILE A 54 4.65 -10.22 5.08
N CYS A 55 3.64 -10.38 5.92
CA CYS A 55 2.56 -11.36 5.77
C CYS A 55 1.23 -10.67 6.04
N ASN A 56 0.26 -10.83 5.16
CA ASN A 56 -1.07 -10.20 5.31
C ASN A 56 -1.82 -10.61 6.58
N GLN A 57 -1.42 -11.74 7.21
CA GLN A 57 -2.00 -12.22 8.47
C GLN A 57 -1.14 -11.87 9.69
N CYS A 58 0.20 -12.09 9.60
CA CYS A 58 1.11 -11.95 10.73
C CYS A 58 1.65 -10.53 10.90
N GLY A 59 1.45 -9.66 9.90
CA GLY A 59 2.03 -8.31 9.88
C GLY A 59 3.37 -8.24 9.15
N ALA A 60 4.23 -7.33 9.55
CA ALA A 60 5.54 -7.09 8.97
C ALA A 60 6.60 -6.96 10.06
N GLY A 61 7.86 -7.21 9.71
CA GLY A 61 8.97 -7.11 10.64
C GLY A 61 10.32 -7.07 9.96
N ASP A 62 11.38 -6.98 10.77
CA ASP A 62 12.77 -7.10 10.38
C ASP A 62 13.28 -8.55 10.50
N GLY A 63 14.55 -8.78 10.17
CA GLY A 63 15.15 -10.12 10.22
C GLY A 63 15.19 -10.71 11.63
N TYR A 64 15.37 -9.90 12.67
CA TYR A 64 15.30 -10.36 14.06
C TYR A 64 13.90 -10.83 14.42
N ALA A 65 12.88 -10.06 14.03
CA ALA A 65 11.49 -10.45 14.28
C ALA A 65 11.14 -11.76 13.57
N LEU A 66 11.59 -11.95 12.30
CA LEU A 66 11.36 -13.20 11.59
C LEU A 66 12.01 -14.40 12.28
N ALA A 67 13.29 -14.27 12.63
CA ALA A 67 14.02 -15.33 13.35
C ALA A 67 13.35 -15.64 14.69
N GLY A 68 12.96 -14.61 15.46
CA GLY A 68 12.28 -14.78 16.74
C GLY A 68 10.94 -15.52 16.65
N HIS A 69 10.13 -15.19 15.65
CA HIS A 69 8.86 -15.89 15.41
C HIS A 69 9.03 -17.38 15.07
N ILE A 70 10.12 -17.73 14.39
CA ILE A 70 10.36 -19.12 13.96
C ILE A 70 11.06 -19.94 15.03
N THR A 71 12.03 -19.34 15.73
CA THR A 71 12.86 -20.05 16.71
C THR A 71 12.37 -19.95 18.16
N GLY A 72 11.46 -19.00 18.43
CA GLY A 72 11.03 -18.67 19.80
C GLY A 72 12.07 -17.92 20.64
N GLN A 73 13.21 -17.53 20.05
CA GLN A 73 14.29 -16.85 20.75
C GLN A 73 14.01 -15.36 20.93
N SER A 74 14.49 -14.78 22.02
CA SER A 74 14.45 -13.35 22.30
C SER A 74 15.40 -12.56 21.40
N PHE A 75 15.14 -11.25 21.25
CA PHE A 75 16.04 -10.36 20.53
C PHE A 75 17.49 -10.39 21.06
N ALA A 76 17.68 -10.48 22.39
CA ALA A 76 19.00 -10.50 23.00
C ALA A 76 19.80 -11.77 22.65
N GLU A 77 19.14 -12.92 22.61
CA GLU A 77 19.74 -14.19 22.20
C GLU A 77 20.13 -14.17 20.72
N LEU A 78 19.22 -13.70 19.88
CA LEU A 78 19.48 -13.57 18.45
C LEU A 78 20.58 -12.56 18.13
N ALA A 79 20.62 -11.42 18.82
CA ALA A 79 21.67 -10.42 18.65
C ALA A 79 23.05 -11.01 18.96
N LYS A 80 23.19 -11.74 20.06
CA LYS A 80 24.43 -12.43 20.42
C LYS A 80 24.85 -13.49 19.39
N GLN A 81 23.90 -14.26 18.85
CA GLN A 81 24.15 -15.21 17.78
C GLN A 81 24.63 -14.50 16.49
N VAL A 82 23.95 -13.42 16.10
CA VAL A 82 24.31 -12.61 14.94
C VAL A 82 25.73 -12.05 15.09
N GLU A 83 26.09 -11.49 16.25
CA GLU A 83 27.44 -11.01 16.52
C GLU A 83 28.49 -12.12 16.38
N THR A 84 28.19 -13.31 16.91
CA THR A 84 29.06 -14.48 16.77
C THR A 84 29.23 -14.93 15.32
N LEU A 85 28.14 -14.98 14.58
CA LEU A 85 28.13 -15.37 13.16
C LEU A 85 28.87 -14.36 12.28
N LEU A 86 28.80 -13.08 12.62
CA LEU A 86 29.44 -12.00 11.89
C LEU A 86 30.92 -11.85 12.20
N GLY A 87 31.37 -12.20 13.39
CA GLY A 87 32.80 -12.28 13.75
C GLY A 87 33.55 -13.36 12.96
N GLN A 88 32.83 -14.26 12.29
CA GLN A 88 33.40 -15.36 11.48
C GLN A 88 33.32 -15.15 9.95
N SER A 89 32.81 -14.02 9.45
CA SER A 89 32.59 -13.84 8.01
C SER A 89 33.09 -12.50 7.45
N ASN A 90 33.75 -12.57 6.29
CA ASN A 90 34.26 -11.43 5.52
C ASN A 90 33.15 -10.68 4.77
N SER A 91 33.35 -9.38 4.61
CA SER A 91 32.49 -8.32 4.08
C SER A 91 31.74 -8.63 2.78
N HIS A 92 30.46 -8.24 2.73
CA HIS A 92 29.67 -8.09 1.49
C HIS A 92 29.59 -6.59 1.11
N ASN A 93 30.03 -6.26 -0.12
CA ASN A 93 29.88 -4.94 -0.71
C ASN A 93 28.52 -4.85 -1.42
N GLY A 94 27.45 -4.48 -0.68
CA GLY A 94 26.19 -4.01 -1.28
C GLY A 94 26.19 -2.47 -1.38
N PRO A 95 25.42 -1.87 -2.32
CA PRO A 95 25.31 -0.41 -2.38
C PRO A 95 24.74 0.13 -1.06
N SER A 96 25.29 1.28 -0.61
CA SER A 96 24.81 1.99 0.58
C SER A 96 23.29 2.22 0.50
N LEU A 97 22.58 2.07 1.62
CA LEU A 97 21.14 2.35 1.72
C LEU A 97 20.76 3.71 1.13
N VAL A 98 21.57 4.71 1.34
CA VAL A 98 21.37 6.06 0.80
C VAL A 98 21.37 6.06 -0.72
N VAL A 99 22.30 5.32 -1.35
CA VAL A 99 22.38 5.22 -2.81
C VAL A 99 21.16 4.50 -3.37
N GLU A 100 20.68 3.42 -2.73
CA GLU A 100 19.49 2.69 -3.18
C GLU A 100 18.23 3.54 -3.01
N GLU A 101 18.07 4.27 -1.91
CA GLU A 101 16.93 5.18 -1.72
C GLU A 101 16.91 6.31 -2.76
N VAL A 102 18.07 6.91 -3.07
CA VAL A 102 18.19 7.94 -4.12
C VAL A 102 17.79 7.36 -5.47
N ARG A 103 18.31 6.19 -5.83
CA ARG A 103 17.98 5.49 -7.08
C ARG A 103 16.49 5.18 -7.19
N GLN A 104 15.83 4.74 -6.11
CA GLN A 104 14.40 4.47 -6.11
C GLN A 104 13.58 5.75 -6.28
N ARG A 105 13.97 6.86 -5.66
CA ARG A 105 13.34 8.18 -5.84
C ARG A 105 13.47 8.69 -7.27
N GLU A 106 14.64 8.58 -7.87
CA GLU A 106 14.88 8.96 -9.27
C GLU A 106 14.00 8.12 -10.22
N LYS A 107 13.92 6.82 -9.98
CA LYS A 107 13.04 5.93 -10.75
C LYS A 107 11.57 6.29 -10.62
N MET A 108 11.09 6.59 -9.40
CA MET A 108 9.70 7.06 -9.20
C MET A 108 9.45 8.36 -9.94
N LYS A 109 10.39 9.32 -9.84
CA LYS A 109 10.30 10.60 -10.54
C LYS A 109 10.22 10.39 -12.05
N SER A 110 11.09 9.58 -12.63
CA SER A 110 11.11 9.23 -14.05
C SER A 110 9.78 8.61 -14.51
N VAL A 111 9.23 7.66 -13.76
CA VAL A 111 7.93 7.02 -14.07
C VAL A 111 6.80 8.05 -14.02
N TRP A 112 6.80 8.93 -13.03
CA TRP A 112 5.78 9.98 -12.91
C TRP A 112 5.86 11.02 -14.01
N GLU A 113 7.05 11.46 -14.38
CA GLU A 113 7.28 12.46 -15.42
C GLU A 113 6.98 11.93 -16.84
N ALA A 114 7.25 10.64 -17.07
CA ALA A 114 6.91 9.97 -18.33
C ALA A 114 5.40 9.72 -18.51
N ALA A 115 4.63 9.74 -17.43
CA ALA A 115 3.18 9.56 -17.44
C ALA A 115 2.46 10.91 -17.68
N GLY A 116 1.42 10.89 -18.50
CA GLY A 116 0.59 12.08 -18.83
C GLY A 116 -0.81 12.02 -18.22
N SER A 117 -1.63 13.01 -18.53
CA SER A 117 -3.05 12.98 -18.16
C SER A 117 -3.77 11.85 -18.91
N PRO A 118 -4.69 11.12 -18.25
CA PRO A 118 -5.48 10.08 -18.91
C PRO A 118 -6.26 10.65 -20.09
N LYS A 119 -6.24 9.94 -21.20
CA LYS A 119 -6.93 10.33 -22.43
C LYS A 119 -8.32 9.72 -22.49
N LEU A 120 -9.31 10.47 -22.96
CA LEU A 120 -10.65 9.94 -23.25
C LEU A 120 -10.54 8.78 -24.26
N GLY A 121 -11.20 7.67 -23.98
CA GLY A 121 -11.13 6.45 -24.78
C GLY A 121 -9.81 5.66 -24.64
N GLY A 122 -8.87 6.14 -23.83
CA GLY A 122 -7.65 5.41 -23.46
C GLY A 122 -7.90 4.32 -22.42
N ALA A 123 -6.92 3.46 -22.21
CA ALA A 123 -7.05 2.31 -21.30
C ALA A 123 -7.44 2.71 -19.88
N ILE A 124 -6.87 3.81 -19.35
CA ILE A 124 -7.17 4.30 -18.01
C ILE A 124 -8.58 4.87 -17.91
N ALA A 125 -9.00 5.65 -18.91
CA ALA A 125 -10.35 6.17 -18.97
C ALA A 125 -11.40 5.04 -19.04
N ASN A 126 -11.18 4.08 -19.92
CA ASN A 126 -12.06 2.90 -20.04
C ASN A 126 -12.12 2.08 -18.74
N TYR A 127 -10.98 1.93 -18.07
CA TYR A 127 -10.93 1.25 -16.76
C TYR A 127 -11.75 1.98 -15.70
N LEU A 128 -11.55 3.29 -15.56
CA LEU A 128 -12.27 4.10 -14.57
C LEU A 128 -13.75 4.18 -14.90
N GLU A 129 -14.11 4.33 -16.18
CA GLU A 129 -15.51 4.30 -16.60
C GLU A 129 -16.18 2.96 -16.25
N ALA A 130 -15.50 1.85 -16.54
CA ALA A 130 -16.02 0.52 -16.22
C ALA A 130 -16.10 0.26 -14.71
N ARG A 131 -15.24 0.87 -13.88
CA ARG A 131 -15.19 0.63 -12.44
C ARG A 131 -15.98 1.63 -11.60
N VAL A 132 -16.00 2.91 -11.99
CA VAL A 132 -16.60 3.99 -11.18
C VAL A 132 -17.56 4.87 -11.97
N GLY A 133 -17.82 4.56 -13.24
CA GLY A 133 -18.78 5.26 -14.08
C GLY A 133 -18.30 6.56 -14.71
N CYS A 134 -17.07 6.98 -14.50
CA CYS A 134 -16.54 8.21 -15.07
C CYS A 134 -15.00 8.22 -15.09
N LEU A 135 -14.43 9.06 -15.98
CA LEU A 135 -13.03 9.46 -15.84
C LEU A 135 -12.89 10.46 -14.70
N TRP A 136 -12.26 10.05 -13.59
CA TRP A 136 -12.12 10.87 -12.39
C TRP A 136 -11.07 11.98 -12.59
N PRO A 137 -11.44 13.26 -12.43
CA PRO A 137 -10.53 14.39 -12.63
C PRO A 137 -9.62 14.55 -11.40
N SER A 138 -8.44 13.95 -11.44
CA SER A 138 -7.48 14.06 -10.35
C SER A 138 -6.05 14.24 -10.84
N GLN A 139 -5.34 15.22 -10.29
CA GLN A 139 -3.91 15.40 -10.54
C GLN A 139 -3.04 14.26 -9.92
N ALA A 140 -3.63 13.44 -9.07
CA ALA A 140 -2.96 12.27 -8.51
C ALA A 140 -2.96 11.06 -9.45
N ILE A 141 -3.72 11.09 -10.56
CA ILE A 141 -3.84 9.98 -11.53
C ILE A 141 -3.20 10.37 -12.84
N ARG A 142 -2.31 9.52 -13.35
CA ARG A 142 -1.70 9.65 -14.67
C ARG A 142 -1.79 8.36 -15.47
N GLU A 143 -1.73 8.50 -16.78
CA GLU A 143 -1.62 7.41 -17.75
C GLU A 143 -0.16 7.22 -18.14
N GLY A 144 0.38 6.03 -17.95
CA GLY A 144 1.72 5.66 -18.33
C GLY A 144 1.76 4.34 -19.09
N VAL A 145 2.96 3.94 -19.48
CA VAL A 145 3.23 2.65 -20.12
C VAL A 145 4.39 1.98 -19.39
N TRP A 146 4.25 0.68 -19.12
CA TRP A 146 5.31 -0.13 -18.55
C TRP A 146 5.58 -1.33 -19.45
N GLY A 147 6.71 -1.31 -20.14
CA GLY A 147 6.92 -2.22 -21.27
C GLY A 147 5.92 -1.90 -22.40
N HIS A 148 4.99 -2.80 -22.64
CA HIS A 148 3.91 -2.64 -23.63
C HIS A 148 2.51 -2.50 -22.99
N MET A 149 2.43 -2.53 -21.66
CA MET A 149 1.17 -2.47 -20.95
C MET A 149 0.80 -1.04 -20.53
N PRO A 150 -0.43 -0.58 -20.76
CA PRO A 150 -0.95 0.63 -20.13
C PRO A 150 -0.92 0.48 -18.61
N VAL A 151 -0.59 1.55 -17.92
CA VAL A 151 -0.55 1.56 -16.46
C VAL A 151 -1.18 2.84 -15.92
N MET A 152 -2.15 2.70 -15.02
CA MET A 152 -2.63 3.80 -14.20
C MET A 152 -1.61 4.05 -13.09
N VAL A 153 -1.00 5.22 -13.11
CA VAL A 153 0.02 5.66 -12.16
C VAL A 153 -0.62 6.64 -11.19
N CYS A 154 -0.72 6.25 -9.92
CA CYS A 154 -1.28 7.11 -8.90
C CYS A 154 -0.21 7.55 -7.90
N LYS A 155 -0.12 8.86 -7.66
CA LYS A 155 0.83 9.47 -6.76
C LYS A 155 0.38 9.28 -5.32
N ILE A 156 1.27 8.74 -4.49
CA ILE A 156 1.09 8.63 -3.04
C ILE A 156 1.88 9.76 -2.39
N ASP A 157 1.18 10.68 -1.74
CA ASP A 157 1.78 11.80 -1.02
C ASP A 157 1.95 11.48 0.46
N ASP A 158 2.91 12.12 1.12
CA ASP A 158 3.04 12.08 2.58
C ASP A 158 1.82 12.73 3.27
N HIS A 159 1.71 12.58 4.59
CA HIS A 159 0.59 13.13 5.35
C HIS A 159 0.47 14.66 5.25
N ALA A 160 1.57 15.38 5.07
CA ALA A 160 1.58 16.82 4.88
C ALA A 160 1.17 17.23 3.45
N GLY A 161 1.27 16.32 2.46
CA GLY A 161 1.00 16.60 1.04
C GLY A 161 2.06 17.43 0.34
N VAL A 162 3.24 17.47 0.93
CA VAL A 162 4.37 18.26 0.41
C VAL A 162 5.21 17.42 -0.56
N ARG A 163 5.30 16.11 -0.30
CA ARG A 163 6.20 15.22 -1.03
C ARG A 163 5.50 13.95 -1.49
N ALA A 164 5.68 13.59 -2.77
CA ALA A 164 5.38 12.25 -3.23
C ALA A 164 6.36 11.26 -2.59
N VAL A 165 5.82 10.23 -1.94
CA VAL A 165 6.60 9.20 -1.24
C VAL A 165 6.68 7.90 -2.01
N ASN A 166 5.67 7.61 -2.85
CA ASN A 166 5.63 6.42 -3.69
C ASN A 166 4.64 6.59 -4.85
N LEU A 167 4.59 5.59 -5.74
CA LEU A 167 3.60 5.47 -6.80
C LEU A 167 2.88 4.14 -6.67
N HIS A 168 1.55 4.19 -6.77
CA HIS A 168 0.72 3.01 -6.95
C HIS A 168 0.49 2.78 -8.44
N LEU A 169 0.70 1.57 -8.90
CA LEU A 169 0.61 1.15 -10.29
C LEU A 169 -0.53 0.13 -10.44
N THR A 170 -1.46 0.39 -11.36
CA THR A 170 -2.47 -0.58 -11.79
C THR A 170 -2.21 -0.91 -13.26
N PHE A 171 -1.83 -2.15 -13.55
CA PHE A 171 -1.53 -2.62 -14.89
C PHE A 171 -2.83 -3.00 -15.60
N LEU A 172 -2.97 -2.54 -16.83
CA LEU A 172 -4.20 -2.69 -17.62
C LEU A 172 -3.89 -3.34 -18.98
N THR A 173 -4.93 -3.91 -19.56
CA THR A 173 -4.99 -4.23 -20.99
C THR A 173 -5.26 -2.96 -21.80
N LEU A 174 -5.05 -3.01 -23.11
CA LEU A 174 -5.40 -1.91 -24.02
C LEU A 174 -6.90 -1.55 -23.98
N THR A 175 -7.76 -2.50 -23.60
CA THR A 175 -9.22 -2.31 -23.49
C THR A 175 -9.67 -1.77 -22.13
N GLY A 176 -8.73 -1.49 -21.19
CA GLY A 176 -9.06 -0.96 -19.88
C GLY A 176 -9.54 -2.02 -18.86
N ARG A 177 -9.13 -3.29 -19.01
CA ARG A 177 -9.29 -4.30 -17.95
C ARG A 177 -7.99 -4.44 -17.18
N LYS A 178 -8.05 -4.96 -15.93
CA LYS A 178 -6.81 -5.34 -15.23
C LYS A 178 -6.04 -6.34 -16.06
N ALA A 179 -4.73 -6.15 -16.18
CA ALA A 179 -3.86 -7.08 -16.89
C ALA A 179 -3.83 -8.44 -16.17
N ASP A 180 -3.69 -9.51 -16.93
CA ASP A 180 -3.55 -10.87 -16.40
C ASP A 180 -2.11 -11.13 -15.93
N ILE A 181 -1.73 -10.40 -14.90
CA ILE A 181 -0.45 -10.53 -14.19
C ILE A 181 -0.70 -10.48 -12.68
N ASP A 182 0.11 -11.16 -11.90
CA ASP A 182 0.01 -11.19 -10.44
C ASP A 182 1.25 -10.57 -9.78
N PRO A 183 1.06 -9.50 -8.99
CA PRO A 183 -0.16 -8.70 -8.81
C PRO A 183 -0.35 -7.67 -9.94
N ALA A 184 -1.61 -7.48 -10.39
CA ALA A 184 -1.98 -6.43 -11.33
C ALA A 184 -1.95 -5.03 -10.70
N LYS A 185 -1.99 -4.94 -9.37
CA LYS A 185 -1.84 -3.71 -8.59
C LYS A 185 -0.62 -3.83 -7.69
N ARG A 186 0.24 -2.81 -7.69
CA ARG A 186 1.41 -2.78 -6.79
C ARG A 186 1.91 -1.35 -6.55
N VAL A 187 2.64 -1.15 -5.47
CA VAL A 187 3.43 0.05 -5.24
C VAL A 187 4.87 -0.15 -5.74
N MET A 188 5.53 0.93 -6.12
CA MET A 188 6.95 0.86 -6.45
C MET A 188 7.77 0.54 -5.20
N ARG A 189 9.02 0.07 -5.38
CA ARG A 189 9.95 -0.09 -4.26
C ARG A 189 10.17 1.25 -3.54
N GLY A 190 10.16 1.23 -2.22
CA GLY A 190 10.34 2.42 -1.40
C GLY A 190 9.48 2.37 -0.15
N SER A 191 9.55 3.42 0.67
CA SER A 191 8.78 3.51 1.91
C SER A 191 7.34 3.97 1.65
N LEU A 192 6.45 3.49 2.51
CA LEU A 192 5.09 3.99 2.66
C LEU A 192 4.95 4.46 4.11
N PRO A 193 5.28 5.72 4.41
CA PRO A 193 5.20 6.24 5.77
C PRO A 193 3.75 6.30 6.25
N ASP A 194 3.58 6.25 7.57
CA ASP A 194 2.27 6.41 8.20
C ASP A 194 1.63 7.73 7.76
N GLY A 195 0.34 7.70 7.49
CA GLY A 195 -0.42 8.87 7.05
C GLY A 195 -0.36 9.16 5.56
N CYS A 196 0.45 8.45 4.77
CA CYS A 196 0.48 8.64 3.31
C CYS A 196 -0.85 8.22 2.67
N ALA A 197 -1.22 8.91 1.58
CA ALA A 197 -2.44 8.62 0.82
C ALA A 197 -2.34 9.10 -0.63
N ILE A 198 -3.16 8.53 -1.51
CA ILE A 198 -3.45 9.05 -2.84
C ILE A 198 -4.54 10.11 -2.69
N ARG A 199 -4.18 11.36 -2.94
CA ARG A 199 -5.07 12.51 -2.79
C ARG A 199 -5.93 12.71 -4.03
N LEU A 200 -7.06 12.01 -4.09
CA LEU A 200 -7.95 12.00 -5.25
C LEU A 200 -8.81 13.27 -5.41
N GLY A 201 -8.82 14.13 -4.42
CA GLY A 201 -9.53 15.40 -4.41
C GLY A 201 -8.93 16.39 -3.41
N PRO A 202 -9.46 17.64 -3.35
CA PRO A 202 -8.96 18.67 -2.45
C PRO A 202 -9.22 18.34 -0.98
N VAL A 203 -8.46 18.98 -0.08
CA VAL A 203 -8.78 18.99 1.35
C VAL A 203 -10.02 19.85 1.57
N LYS A 204 -10.99 19.33 2.33
CA LYS A 204 -12.16 20.06 2.80
C LYS A 204 -12.40 19.77 4.28
N ALA A 205 -13.17 20.65 4.96
CA ALA A 205 -13.56 20.44 6.35
C ALA A 205 -14.33 19.11 6.54
N ARG A 206 -15.16 18.73 5.56
CA ARG A 206 -15.80 17.43 5.46
C ARG A 206 -15.14 16.64 4.33
N MET A 207 -14.53 15.49 4.66
CA MET A 207 -13.91 14.60 3.68
C MET A 207 -13.93 13.14 4.14
N GLY A 208 -13.62 12.23 3.24
CA GLY A 208 -13.55 10.81 3.55
C GLY A 208 -12.19 10.19 3.26
N VAL A 209 -12.05 8.95 3.71
CA VAL A 209 -10.90 8.10 3.44
C VAL A 209 -11.36 6.65 3.26
N ALA A 210 -10.75 5.94 2.31
CA ALA A 210 -11.01 4.53 2.00
C ALA A 210 -9.70 3.78 1.76
N GLU A 211 -9.76 2.45 1.67
CA GLU A 211 -8.59 1.63 1.39
C GLU A 211 -8.17 1.76 -0.08
N GLY A 212 -9.06 1.44 -1.01
CA GLY A 212 -8.80 1.34 -2.44
C GLY A 212 -9.11 2.63 -3.23
N ILE A 213 -8.51 2.75 -4.41
CA ILE A 213 -8.72 3.89 -5.31
C ILE A 213 -10.16 3.90 -5.83
N GLU A 214 -10.64 2.76 -6.31
CA GLU A 214 -11.97 2.60 -6.86
C GLU A 214 -13.04 2.81 -5.79
N THR A 215 -12.83 2.24 -4.61
CA THR A 215 -13.67 2.42 -3.42
C THR A 215 -13.76 3.90 -3.03
N ALA A 216 -12.61 4.60 -3.02
CA ALA A 216 -12.57 6.03 -2.69
C ALA A 216 -13.31 6.91 -3.71
N ILE A 217 -13.14 6.64 -5.01
CA ILE A 217 -13.85 7.40 -6.08
C ILE A 217 -15.35 7.13 -6.00
N SER A 218 -15.77 5.87 -5.85
CA SER A 218 -17.19 5.52 -5.71
C SER A 218 -17.83 6.19 -4.51
N ALA A 219 -17.16 6.17 -3.35
CA ALA A 219 -17.62 6.87 -2.16
C ALA A 219 -17.68 8.39 -2.38
N ALA A 220 -16.71 8.98 -3.09
CA ALA A 220 -16.73 10.40 -3.41
C ALA A 220 -17.94 10.79 -4.28
N ILE A 221 -18.30 9.95 -5.25
CA ILE A 221 -19.48 10.14 -6.11
C ILE A 221 -20.78 10.01 -5.30
N MET A 222 -20.90 8.94 -4.52
CA MET A 222 -22.13 8.62 -3.77
C MET A 222 -22.44 9.64 -2.66
N PHE A 223 -21.42 10.17 -2.00
CA PHE A 223 -21.58 11.02 -0.82
C PHE A 223 -21.22 12.49 -1.05
N ASP A 224 -20.94 12.88 -2.29
CA ASP A 224 -20.60 14.25 -2.72
C ASP A 224 -19.56 14.92 -1.79
N MET A 225 -18.43 14.23 -1.58
CA MET A 225 -17.31 14.75 -0.80
C MET A 225 -15.97 14.23 -1.31
N PRO A 226 -14.85 14.95 -1.08
CA PRO A 226 -13.53 14.40 -1.37
C PRO A 226 -13.26 13.14 -0.53
N VAL A 227 -12.80 12.06 -1.16
CA VAL A 227 -12.36 10.84 -0.49
C VAL A 227 -10.97 10.48 -1.00
N TRP A 228 -10.03 10.19 -0.08
CA TRP A 228 -8.67 9.78 -0.42
C TRP A 228 -8.50 8.27 -0.26
N ALA A 229 -7.56 7.70 -1.02
CA ALA A 229 -7.26 6.27 -0.95
C ALA A 229 -5.95 6.00 -0.20
N CYS A 230 -5.98 5.05 0.75
CA CYS A 230 -4.84 4.70 1.61
C CYS A 230 -4.04 3.50 1.11
N VAL A 231 -4.27 3.03 -0.12
CA VAL A 231 -3.52 1.94 -0.77
C VAL A 231 -3.82 0.55 -0.18
N ASN A 232 -3.87 0.41 1.13
CA ASN A 232 -4.21 -0.85 1.82
C ASN A 232 -4.72 -0.57 3.25
N GLY A 233 -5.35 -1.58 3.85
CA GLY A 233 -5.97 -1.43 5.17
C GLY A 233 -4.99 -1.14 6.31
N ASN A 234 -3.71 -1.51 6.21
CA ASN A 234 -2.72 -1.15 7.23
C ASN A 234 -2.41 0.34 7.19
N LEU A 235 -2.29 0.92 5.99
CA LEU A 235 -2.12 2.37 5.82
C LEU A 235 -3.40 3.13 6.15
N LEU A 236 -4.58 2.56 5.84
CA LEU A 236 -5.86 3.12 6.28
C LEU A 236 -5.88 3.28 7.80
N SER A 237 -5.57 2.24 8.55
CA SER A 237 -5.57 2.29 10.02
C SER A 237 -4.57 3.32 10.62
N LYS A 238 -3.57 3.70 9.85
CA LYS A 238 -2.50 4.64 10.23
C LYS A 238 -2.62 6.01 9.57
N TRP A 239 -3.69 6.26 8.82
CA TRP A 239 -3.88 7.52 8.13
C TRP A 239 -3.91 8.71 9.10
N ILE A 240 -3.29 9.83 8.69
CA ILE A 240 -3.20 11.07 9.45
C ILE A 240 -4.03 12.13 8.75
N PRO A 241 -5.03 12.73 9.42
CA PRO A 241 -5.89 13.71 8.80
C PRO A 241 -5.16 15.04 8.57
N PRO A 242 -5.43 15.73 7.44
CA PRO A 242 -4.98 17.11 7.29
C PRO A 242 -5.63 18.01 8.34
N ALA A 243 -4.92 19.09 8.69
CA ALA A 243 -5.37 20.00 9.77
C ALA A 243 -6.78 20.58 9.54
N GLN A 244 -7.12 20.83 8.27
CA GLN A 244 -8.40 21.40 7.85
C GLN A 244 -9.58 20.41 7.89
N ALA A 245 -9.32 19.10 7.97
CA ALA A 245 -10.37 18.08 8.00
C ALA A 245 -10.96 17.99 9.42
N GLU A 246 -12.19 18.43 9.59
CA GLU A 246 -12.90 18.48 10.89
C GLU A 246 -13.86 17.28 11.04
N GLN A 247 -14.51 16.90 9.94
CA GLN A 247 -15.47 15.81 9.85
C GLN A 247 -14.96 14.77 8.87
N ILE A 248 -14.69 13.58 9.36
CA ILE A 248 -14.06 12.52 8.57
C ILE A 248 -15.00 11.32 8.47
N THR A 249 -15.24 10.88 7.24
CA THR A 249 -15.94 9.62 7.01
C THR A 249 -14.91 8.54 6.63
N VAL A 250 -14.86 7.47 7.41
CA VAL A 250 -14.04 6.29 7.09
C VAL A 250 -14.93 5.29 6.36
N PHE A 251 -14.63 5.05 5.08
CA PHE A 251 -15.31 4.08 4.24
C PHE A 251 -14.57 2.74 4.34
N GLY A 252 -15.08 1.85 5.16
CA GLY A 252 -14.53 0.50 5.36
C GLY A 252 -15.19 -0.52 4.45
N ASP A 253 -14.48 -1.62 4.16
CA ASP A 253 -14.98 -2.76 3.43
C ASP A 253 -15.75 -3.70 4.37
N ASN A 254 -16.77 -4.40 3.87
CA ASN A 254 -17.57 -5.36 4.63
C ASN A 254 -17.04 -6.79 4.44
N ASP A 255 -15.81 -7.03 4.89
CA ASP A 255 -15.19 -8.35 4.79
C ASP A 255 -15.91 -9.39 5.65
N ALA A 256 -16.10 -10.61 5.12
CA ALA A 256 -16.71 -11.72 5.86
C ALA A 256 -15.94 -12.12 7.14
N ASN A 257 -14.64 -11.81 7.20
CA ASN A 257 -13.77 -12.05 8.35
C ASN A 257 -13.53 -10.80 9.22
N PHE A 258 -14.30 -9.74 8.99
CA PHE A 258 -14.25 -8.47 9.72
C PHE A 258 -12.93 -7.68 9.62
N THR A 259 -12.04 -7.99 8.70
CA THR A 259 -10.73 -7.31 8.60
C THR A 259 -10.89 -5.84 8.21
N GLY A 260 -11.69 -5.53 7.19
CA GLY A 260 -11.94 -4.16 6.74
C GLY A 260 -12.65 -3.33 7.80
N GLN A 261 -13.70 -3.89 8.41
CA GLN A 261 -14.43 -3.23 9.51
C GLN A 261 -13.51 -2.91 10.68
N ALA A 262 -12.70 -3.88 11.14
CA ALA A 262 -11.79 -3.70 12.26
C ALA A 262 -10.79 -2.56 12.00
N LYS A 263 -10.25 -2.44 10.79
CA LYS A 263 -9.33 -1.38 10.40
C LYS A 263 -10.01 -0.02 10.33
N ALA A 264 -11.24 0.03 9.81
CA ALA A 264 -12.04 1.26 9.75
C ALA A 264 -12.37 1.78 11.16
N PHE A 265 -12.83 0.92 12.07
CA PHE A 265 -13.12 1.30 13.46
C PHE A 265 -11.86 1.63 14.25
N HIS A 266 -10.74 0.94 14.01
CA HIS A 266 -9.46 1.30 14.61
C HIS A 266 -9.03 2.72 14.21
N LEU A 267 -9.10 3.06 12.92
CA LEU A 267 -8.83 4.41 12.45
C LEU A 267 -9.78 5.42 13.11
N ALA A 268 -11.08 5.15 13.11
CA ALA A 268 -12.08 6.04 13.68
C ALA A 268 -11.78 6.37 15.15
N ASN A 269 -11.52 5.35 15.97
CA ASN A 269 -11.12 5.53 17.36
C ASN A 269 -9.88 6.44 17.49
N ARG A 270 -8.85 6.18 16.68
CA ARG A 270 -7.62 6.98 16.70
C ARG A 270 -7.86 8.43 16.29
N LEU A 271 -8.70 8.67 15.28
CA LEU A 271 -9.04 10.02 14.82
C LEU A 271 -9.81 10.81 15.89
N GLU A 272 -10.74 10.19 16.60
CA GLU A 272 -11.46 10.84 17.68
C GLU A 272 -10.59 11.07 18.92
N VAL A 273 -9.85 10.04 19.35
CA VAL A 273 -9.08 10.09 20.60
C VAL A 273 -7.83 10.94 20.48
N GLN A 274 -7.04 10.75 19.39
CA GLN A 274 -5.75 11.41 19.25
C GLN A 274 -5.85 12.74 18.50
N PHE A 275 -6.67 12.80 17.44
CA PHE A 275 -6.77 13.99 16.58
C PHE A 275 -7.98 14.86 16.88
N LYS A 276 -8.88 14.44 17.78
CA LYS A 276 -10.08 15.18 18.18
C LYS A 276 -10.97 15.57 16.98
N ARG A 277 -11.12 14.62 16.03
CA ARG A 277 -11.98 14.80 14.85
C ARG A 277 -13.35 14.17 15.08
N ARG A 278 -14.40 14.73 14.46
CA ARG A 278 -15.70 14.05 14.37
C ARG A 278 -15.62 12.97 13.29
N VAL A 279 -15.94 11.74 13.63
CA VAL A 279 -15.77 10.60 12.73
C VAL A 279 -17.08 9.84 12.53
N THR A 280 -17.33 9.44 11.29
CA THR A 280 -18.38 8.49 10.93
C THR A 280 -17.71 7.31 10.23
N VAL A 281 -18.05 6.09 10.63
CA VAL A 281 -17.66 4.87 9.89
C VAL A 281 -18.84 4.43 9.05
N MET A 282 -18.60 4.20 7.77
CA MET A 282 -19.59 3.68 6.84
C MET A 282 -19.09 2.35 6.26
N ILE A 283 -19.92 1.32 6.35
CA ILE A 283 -19.67 -0.03 5.85
C ILE A 283 -20.80 -0.38 4.89
N PRO A 284 -20.54 -0.95 3.70
CA PRO A 284 -21.60 -1.44 2.81
C PRO A 284 -22.45 -2.49 3.50
N PRO A 285 -23.77 -2.55 3.23
CA PRO A 285 -24.66 -3.51 3.91
C PRO A 285 -24.36 -4.97 3.56
N GLU A 286 -23.90 -5.25 2.33
CA GLU A 286 -23.66 -6.61 1.83
C GLU A 286 -22.28 -7.12 2.27
N THR A 287 -22.27 -8.34 2.85
CA THR A 287 -21.00 -9.00 3.23
C THR A 287 -20.18 -9.36 1.98
N GLY A 288 -18.91 -9.05 2.03
CA GLY A 288 -17.95 -9.25 0.94
C GLY A 288 -17.85 -8.07 -0.02
N TYR A 289 -18.60 -6.98 0.20
CA TYR A 289 -18.60 -5.80 -0.65
C TYR A 289 -17.68 -4.71 -0.13
N ASP A 290 -17.09 -3.99 -1.07
CA ASP A 290 -16.56 -2.64 -0.86
C ASP A 290 -17.54 -1.58 -1.39
N TRP A 291 -17.24 -0.28 -1.22
CA TRP A 291 -18.11 0.80 -1.71
C TRP A 291 -18.12 0.92 -3.24
N ASN A 292 -17.16 0.33 -3.96
CA ASN A 292 -17.23 0.24 -5.41
C ASN A 292 -18.25 -0.83 -5.87
N ASP A 293 -18.31 -1.97 -5.19
CA ASP A 293 -19.30 -3.02 -5.48
C ASP A 293 -20.72 -2.50 -5.18
N HIS A 294 -20.90 -1.87 -4.01
CA HIS A 294 -22.19 -1.28 -3.62
C HIS A 294 -22.65 -0.17 -4.59
N HIS A 295 -21.72 0.69 -5.05
CA HIS A 295 -22.00 1.70 -6.07
C HIS A 295 -22.48 1.07 -7.39
N HIS A 296 -21.83 0.01 -7.85
CA HIS A 296 -22.24 -0.70 -9.07
C HIS A 296 -23.66 -1.27 -9.00
N GLU A 297 -24.07 -1.78 -7.85
CA GLU A 297 -25.41 -2.36 -7.69
C GLU A 297 -26.51 -1.32 -7.53
N THR A 298 -26.24 -0.25 -6.78
CA THR A 298 -27.28 0.72 -6.40
C THR A 298 -27.46 1.84 -7.42
N TRP A 299 -26.41 2.19 -8.17
CA TRP A 299 -26.43 3.33 -9.11
C TRP A 299 -26.35 2.89 -10.58
N GLY A 300 -26.37 1.58 -10.80
CA GLY A 300 -26.41 0.95 -12.13
C GLY A 300 -25.04 0.80 -12.76
N LYS A 301 -25.01 0.01 -13.83
CA LYS A 301 -23.80 -0.18 -14.64
C LYS A 301 -23.43 1.15 -15.31
N PRO A 302 -22.12 1.45 -15.48
CA PRO A 302 -21.67 2.63 -16.16
C PRO A 302 -22.39 2.80 -17.49
N THR A 303 -22.95 3.98 -17.75
CA THR A 303 -23.51 4.29 -19.05
C THR A 303 -22.38 4.41 -20.07
N SER A 304 -22.64 4.10 -21.33
CA SER A 304 -21.67 4.16 -22.43
C SER A 304 -21.08 5.55 -22.72
N HIS A 305 -21.44 6.56 -21.92
CA HIS A 305 -21.00 7.93 -22.07
C HIS A 305 -20.13 8.34 -20.89
N LEU A 306 -18.88 8.70 -21.17
CA LEU A 306 -17.95 9.25 -20.20
C LEU A 306 -18.52 10.49 -19.53
N ARG A 307 -18.70 10.44 -18.21
CA ARG A 307 -19.01 11.61 -17.39
C ARG A 307 -17.71 12.12 -16.79
N VAL A 308 -17.39 13.37 -17.06
CA VAL A 308 -16.33 14.10 -16.35
C VAL A 308 -17.00 14.80 -15.18
N VAL A 309 -16.67 14.37 -13.96
CA VAL A 309 -17.11 15.08 -12.75
C VAL A 309 -16.24 16.34 -12.63
N LYS A 310 -16.88 17.51 -12.61
CA LYS A 310 -16.20 18.81 -12.51
C LYS A 310 -15.83 19.15 -11.06
#